data_e11ca1017d77ef930b6c9a25d9609d1c
#
_entry.id   e11ca1017d77ef930b6c9a25d9609d1c
#
_cell.length_a   1.000
_cell.length_b   1.000
_cell.length_c   1.000
_cell.angle_alpha   90.00
_cell.angle_beta   90.00
_cell.angle_gamma   90.00
#
_symmetry.space_group_name_H-M   'P 1'
#
loop_
_entity.id
_entity.type
_entity.pdbx_description
1 polymer ?
#
loop_
_entity_poly.entity_id
_entity_poly.type
_entity_poly.pdbx_seq_one_letter_code
_entity_poly.pdbx_strand_id
1 'polypeptide(L)'
;MLRVRNLRVCYGRVPAVHDVSLTLGAGEILAVVGANGAGKSTLLRAIAGLTLAESGTIELEGRIIQALPAHARVPLGLALVPEGRHLFPRLTVERNLELGAFTRRDAREVASSLEMVLETFPILRDRRAQLAGTLSGGEQQMLAIARGLMSKPRLLLLDEPSWGVAPIVVSRIFETIQAVNRTGVAILLVEQNVKRALSVAHRATVIQTGRVVAEGTGAELLGSDLVRRAYLGM
;
A
#
# COMPACT_ATOMS: atom_id res chain seq x y z
N MET A 1 -1.18 -10.61 -11.63
CA MET A 1 -1.27 -9.16 -11.36
C MET A 1 0.11 -8.53 -11.23
N LEU A 2 0.84 -8.70 -10.13
CA LEU A 2 2.22 -8.25 -9.94
C LEU A 2 3.15 -9.45 -9.77
N ARG A 3 4.34 -9.40 -10.40
CA ARG A 3 5.41 -10.37 -10.20
C ARG A 3 6.73 -9.63 -10.05
N VAL A 4 7.42 -9.91 -8.96
CA VAL A 4 8.77 -9.42 -8.66
C VAL A 4 9.70 -10.63 -8.62
N ARG A 5 10.85 -10.56 -9.30
CA ARG A 5 11.82 -11.65 -9.35
C ARG A 5 13.21 -11.14 -9.05
N ASN A 6 13.87 -11.75 -8.08
CA ASN A 6 15.26 -11.53 -7.70
C ASN A 6 15.61 -10.05 -7.57
N LEU A 7 14.69 -9.27 -6.99
CA LEU A 7 14.82 -7.81 -6.89
C LEU A 7 15.92 -7.46 -5.90
N ARG A 8 16.87 -6.66 -6.35
CA ARG A 8 17.94 -6.08 -5.54
C ARG A 8 17.86 -4.56 -5.61
N VAL A 9 17.88 -3.93 -4.44
CA VAL A 9 17.85 -2.47 -4.32
C VAL A 9 18.92 -2.03 -3.36
N CYS A 10 19.75 -1.06 -3.77
CA CYS A 10 20.83 -0.52 -2.97
C CYS A 10 20.69 0.99 -2.79
N TYR A 11 21.13 1.49 -1.63
CA TYR A 11 21.40 2.91 -1.38
C TYR A 11 22.93 3.12 -1.34
N GLY A 12 23.45 3.65 -2.42
CA GLY A 12 24.90 3.66 -2.64
C GLY A 12 25.42 2.21 -2.74
N ARG A 13 26.31 1.83 -1.81
CA ARG A 13 26.85 0.46 -1.75
C ARG A 13 26.13 -0.46 -0.75
N VAL A 14 25.15 0.07 -0.03
CA VAL A 14 24.44 -0.68 1.01
C VAL A 14 23.17 -1.28 0.42
N PRO A 15 23.08 -2.60 0.30
CA PRO A 15 21.86 -3.25 -0.16
C PRO A 15 20.79 -3.21 0.93
N ALA A 16 19.58 -2.78 0.55
CA ALA A 16 18.41 -2.72 1.40
C ALA A 16 17.38 -3.83 1.07
N VAL A 17 17.43 -4.34 -0.17
CA VAL A 17 16.63 -5.50 -0.63
C VAL A 17 17.58 -6.45 -1.34
N HIS A 18 17.56 -7.74 -0.96
CA HIS A 18 18.46 -8.77 -1.46
C HIS A 18 17.67 -9.91 -2.09
N ASP A 19 17.64 -9.94 -3.43
CA ASP A 19 17.08 -11.03 -4.24
C ASP A 19 15.63 -11.41 -3.85
N VAL A 20 14.80 -10.38 -3.51
CA VAL A 20 13.42 -10.61 -3.12
C VAL A 20 12.60 -10.96 -4.34
N SER A 21 11.86 -12.07 -4.23
CA SER A 21 10.86 -12.49 -5.21
C SER A 21 9.51 -12.59 -4.52
N LEU A 22 8.45 -12.11 -5.18
CA LEU A 22 7.07 -12.25 -4.70
C LEU A 22 6.09 -12.19 -5.88
N THR A 23 4.90 -12.71 -5.65
CA THR A 23 3.79 -12.66 -6.60
C THR A 23 2.52 -12.21 -5.89
N LEU A 24 1.72 -11.38 -6.56
CA LEU A 24 0.42 -10.93 -6.07
C LEU A 24 -0.61 -11.16 -7.18
N GLY A 25 -1.66 -11.88 -6.86
CA GLY A 25 -2.80 -12.17 -7.73
C GLY A 25 -3.72 -10.96 -7.93
N ALA A 26 -4.65 -11.05 -8.88
CA ALA A 26 -5.73 -10.07 -9.00
C ALA A 26 -6.70 -10.22 -7.82
N GLY A 27 -7.13 -9.09 -7.23
CA GLY A 27 -8.03 -9.09 -6.06
C GLY A 27 -7.44 -9.72 -4.79
N GLU A 28 -6.14 -9.97 -4.74
CA GLU A 28 -5.45 -10.52 -3.56
C GLU A 28 -4.93 -9.40 -2.65
N ILE A 29 -4.92 -9.64 -1.34
CA ILE A 29 -4.13 -8.86 -0.38
C ILE A 29 -2.89 -9.68 -0.06
N LEU A 30 -1.71 -9.19 -0.44
CA LEU A 30 -0.41 -9.72 -0.02
C LEU A 30 0.18 -8.78 1.03
N ALA A 31 0.44 -9.29 2.22
CA ALA A 31 1.16 -8.53 3.24
C ALA A 31 2.67 -8.79 3.15
N VAL A 32 3.46 -7.73 3.27
CA VAL A 32 4.91 -7.80 3.48
C VAL A 32 5.18 -7.27 4.88
N VAL A 33 5.59 -8.14 5.77
CA VAL A 33 5.77 -7.82 7.19
C VAL A 33 7.23 -7.99 7.62
N GLY A 34 7.62 -7.28 8.67
CA GLY A 34 8.98 -7.33 9.21
C GLY A 34 9.27 -6.13 10.10
N ALA A 35 10.40 -6.16 10.79
CA ALA A 35 10.87 -5.06 11.66
C ALA A 35 11.16 -3.78 10.86
N ASN A 36 11.31 -2.66 11.59
CA ASN A 36 11.80 -1.41 10.98
C ASN A 36 13.20 -1.62 10.41
N GLY A 37 13.46 -1.04 9.24
CA GLY A 37 14.73 -1.23 8.52
C GLY A 37 14.86 -2.58 7.80
N ALA A 38 13.85 -3.47 7.81
CA ALA A 38 13.91 -4.75 7.12
C ALA A 38 13.90 -4.65 5.58
N GLY A 39 13.67 -3.47 4.99
CA GLY A 39 13.64 -3.26 3.54
C GLY A 39 12.24 -3.17 2.92
N LYS A 40 11.18 -3.24 3.73
CA LYS A 40 9.78 -3.23 3.28
C LYS A 40 9.40 -2.03 2.42
N SER A 41 9.59 -0.80 2.94
CA SER A 41 9.28 0.43 2.21
C SER A 41 10.20 0.63 1.00
N THR A 42 11.44 0.13 1.06
CA THR A 42 12.36 0.14 -0.09
C THR A 42 11.83 -0.74 -1.23
N LEU A 43 11.36 -1.95 -0.91
CA LEU A 43 10.71 -2.84 -1.86
C LEU A 43 9.49 -2.15 -2.51
N LEU A 44 8.63 -1.54 -1.69
CA LEU A 44 7.43 -0.84 -2.15
C LEU A 44 7.78 0.34 -3.07
N ARG A 45 8.78 1.16 -2.68
CA ARG A 45 9.27 2.28 -3.49
C ARG A 45 9.87 1.83 -4.83
N ALA A 46 10.57 0.69 -4.85
CA ALA A 46 11.07 0.13 -6.10
C ALA A 46 9.93 -0.33 -7.01
N ILE A 47 8.89 -0.98 -6.47
CA ILE A 47 7.68 -1.37 -7.21
C ILE A 47 6.92 -0.14 -7.72
N ALA A 48 6.89 0.96 -6.95
CA ALA A 48 6.28 2.21 -7.36
C ALA A 48 7.11 3.04 -8.36
N GLY A 49 8.39 2.70 -8.58
CA GLY A 49 9.30 3.45 -9.46
C GLY A 49 9.90 4.71 -8.86
N LEU A 50 9.89 4.81 -7.52
CA LEU A 50 10.50 5.90 -6.76
C LEU A 50 11.96 5.61 -6.40
N THR A 51 12.38 4.35 -6.47
CA THR A 51 13.76 3.91 -6.26
C THR A 51 14.12 2.94 -7.36
N LEU A 52 15.30 3.09 -7.94
CA LEU A 52 15.80 2.20 -9.00
C LEU A 52 16.24 0.87 -8.37
N ALA A 53 15.88 -0.23 -9.03
CA ALA A 53 16.44 -1.53 -8.73
C ALA A 53 17.82 -1.67 -9.38
N GLU A 54 18.78 -2.26 -8.66
CA GLU A 54 20.10 -2.60 -9.20
C GLU A 54 20.00 -3.78 -10.15
N SER A 55 19.16 -4.77 -9.78
CA SER A 55 18.89 -5.95 -10.59
C SER A 55 17.51 -6.53 -10.29
N GLY A 56 17.13 -7.54 -11.07
CA GLY A 56 15.83 -8.19 -10.96
C GLY A 56 14.79 -7.61 -11.91
N THR A 57 13.58 -8.14 -11.85
CA THR A 57 12.46 -7.71 -12.71
C THR A 57 11.21 -7.42 -11.91
N ILE A 58 10.47 -6.38 -12.34
CA ILE A 58 9.14 -6.04 -11.84
C ILE A 58 8.20 -6.08 -13.03
N GLU A 59 7.22 -6.97 -12.98
CA GLU A 59 6.22 -7.18 -14.01
C GLU A 59 4.82 -6.86 -13.45
N LEU A 60 4.09 -5.97 -14.11
CA LEU A 60 2.72 -5.64 -13.81
C LEU A 60 1.85 -6.05 -15.01
N GLU A 61 0.95 -7.01 -14.79
CA GLU A 61 0.04 -7.55 -15.83
C GLU A 61 0.74 -7.98 -17.13
N GLY A 62 1.85 -8.70 -17.00
CA GLY A 62 2.65 -9.16 -18.13
C GLY A 62 3.61 -8.12 -18.72
N ARG A 63 3.54 -6.87 -18.24
CA ARG A 63 4.43 -5.79 -18.70
C ARG A 63 5.57 -5.58 -17.72
N ILE A 64 6.80 -5.59 -18.23
CA ILE A 64 8.00 -5.23 -17.46
C ILE A 64 8.02 -3.72 -17.21
N ILE A 65 8.12 -3.30 -15.93
CA ILE A 65 7.99 -1.91 -15.53
C ILE A 65 9.17 -1.36 -14.72
N GLN A 66 10.21 -2.17 -14.40
CA GLN A 66 11.30 -1.71 -13.52
C GLN A 66 12.05 -0.49 -14.03
N ALA A 67 12.15 -0.30 -15.36
CA ALA A 67 12.78 0.88 -15.95
C ALA A 67 11.85 2.10 -16.08
N LEU A 68 10.55 1.94 -15.83
CA LEU A 68 9.59 3.03 -15.93
C LEU A 68 9.64 3.92 -14.68
N PRO A 69 9.64 5.25 -14.82
CA PRO A 69 9.53 6.17 -13.70
C PRO A 69 8.13 6.09 -13.07
N ALA A 70 8.00 6.55 -11.81
CA ALA A 70 6.75 6.43 -11.04
C ALA A 70 5.52 6.99 -11.77
N HIS A 71 5.64 8.18 -12.38
CA HIS A 71 4.51 8.81 -13.09
C HIS A 71 4.02 7.98 -14.29
N ALA A 72 4.88 7.17 -14.92
CA ALA A 72 4.50 6.29 -16.01
C ALA A 72 3.83 4.99 -15.54
N ARG A 73 3.95 4.65 -14.23
CA ARG A 73 3.30 3.45 -13.66
C ARG A 73 1.85 3.73 -13.22
N VAL A 74 1.51 4.97 -12.90
CA VAL A 74 0.15 5.36 -12.48
C VAL A 74 -0.90 5.06 -13.56
N PRO A 75 -0.71 5.44 -14.85
CA PRO A 75 -1.66 5.08 -15.91
C PRO A 75 -1.78 3.57 -16.16
N LEU A 76 -0.80 2.78 -15.71
CA LEU A 76 -0.86 1.31 -15.76
C LEU A 76 -1.69 0.72 -14.62
N GLY A 77 -2.35 1.55 -13.81
CA GLY A 77 -3.23 1.12 -12.72
C GLY A 77 -2.49 0.83 -11.41
N LEU A 78 -1.31 1.41 -11.18
CA LEU A 78 -0.58 1.31 -9.91
C LEU A 78 -0.71 2.60 -9.12
N ALA A 79 -1.15 2.53 -7.86
CA ALA A 79 -1.15 3.65 -6.93
C ALA A 79 -0.35 3.31 -5.67
N LEU A 80 0.32 4.32 -5.11
CA LEU A 80 1.04 4.23 -3.84
C LEU A 80 0.45 5.21 -2.83
N VAL A 81 0.14 4.70 -1.64
CA VAL A 81 -0.11 5.49 -0.43
C VAL A 81 1.13 5.33 0.46
N PRO A 82 2.01 6.33 0.50
CA PRO A 82 3.24 6.26 1.27
C PRO A 82 2.98 6.41 2.77
N GLU A 83 3.94 6.00 3.58
CA GLU A 83 4.01 6.33 5.01
C GLU A 83 3.93 7.86 5.21
N GLY A 84 3.29 8.32 6.28
CA GLY A 84 3.18 9.76 6.59
C GLY A 84 2.08 10.49 5.81
N ARG A 85 1.18 9.76 5.11
CA ARG A 85 -0.05 10.28 4.48
C ARG A 85 0.18 11.24 3.31
N HIS A 86 1.14 12.16 3.39
CA HIS A 86 1.51 13.16 2.36
C HIS A 86 0.29 13.89 1.75
N LEU A 87 -0.61 14.36 2.62
CA LEU A 87 -1.76 15.17 2.22
C LEU A 87 -1.35 16.61 1.92
N PHE A 88 -2.22 17.32 1.24
CA PHE A 88 -2.15 18.78 1.09
C PHE A 88 -2.98 19.43 2.21
N PRO A 89 -2.38 19.83 3.35
CA PRO A 89 -3.11 20.17 4.57
C PRO A 89 -3.94 21.44 4.43
N ARG A 90 -3.56 22.35 3.52
CA ARG A 90 -4.25 23.61 3.23
C ARG A 90 -5.38 23.48 2.19
N LEU A 91 -5.54 22.29 1.60
CA LEU A 91 -6.64 21.99 0.70
C LEU A 91 -7.74 21.23 1.45
N THR A 92 -8.96 21.35 0.95
CA THR A 92 -10.11 20.60 1.49
C THR A 92 -9.95 19.09 1.23
N VAL A 93 -10.76 18.28 1.92
CA VAL A 93 -10.89 16.85 1.66
C VAL A 93 -11.17 16.60 0.18
N GLU A 94 -12.18 17.29 -0.37
CA GLU A 94 -12.56 17.16 -1.78
C GLU A 94 -11.40 17.47 -2.73
N ARG A 95 -10.69 18.56 -2.51
CA ARG A 95 -9.55 18.95 -3.35
C ARG A 95 -8.39 17.95 -3.26
N ASN A 96 -8.16 17.36 -2.07
CA ASN A 96 -7.21 16.27 -1.94
C ASN A 96 -7.62 15.03 -2.76
N LEU A 97 -8.91 14.68 -2.78
CA LEU A 97 -9.43 13.57 -3.57
C LEU A 97 -9.29 13.85 -5.08
N GLU A 98 -9.69 15.03 -5.55
CA GLU A 98 -9.56 15.42 -6.96
C GLU A 98 -8.11 15.30 -7.47
N LEU A 99 -7.12 15.69 -6.65
CA LEU A 99 -5.70 15.52 -7.00
C LEU A 99 -5.30 14.06 -7.22
N GLY A 100 -5.97 13.11 -6.58
CA GLY A 100 -5.76 11.69 -6.83
C GLY A 100 -6.15 11.24 -8.24
N ALA A 101 -7.03 11.98 -8.91
CA ALA A 101 -7.46 11.73 -10.28
C ALA A 101 -6.67 12.53 -11.34
N PHE A 102 -5.54 13.19 -10.96
CA PHE A 102 -4.80 14.12 -11.82
C PHE A 102 -4.42 13.55 -13.21
N THR A 103 -4.18 12.26 -13.32
CA THR A 103 -3.84 11.59 -14.59
C THR A 103 -5.05 11.27 -15.47
N ARG A 104 -6.28 11.46 -14.97
CA ARG A 104 -7.54 11.09 -15.64
C ARG A 104 -8.15 12.31 -16.30
N ARG A 105 -8.64 12.13 -17.53
CA ARG A 105 -9.17 13.25 -18.36
C ARG A 105 -10.68 13.29 -18.46
N ASP A 106 -11.35 12.16 -18.25
CA ASP A 106 -12.82 12.09 -18.32
C ASP A 106 -13.42 12.57 -17.00
N ALA A 107 -14.04 13.77 -17.03
CA ALA A 107 -14.65 14.39 -15.87
C ALA A 107 -15.83 13.58 -15.31
N ARG A 108 -16.60 12.86 -16.16
CA ARG A 108 -17.72 12.02 -15.72
C ARG A 108 -17.21 10.81 -14.94
N GLU A 109 -16.17 10.16 -15.45
CA GLU A 109 -15.53 9.04 -14.73
C GLU A 109 -14.90 9.50 -13.42
N VAL A 110 -14.28 10.67 -13.37
CA VAL A 110 -13.71 11.24 -12.14
C VAL A 110 -14.81 11.51 -11.11
N ALA A 111 -15.93 12.13 -11.54
CA ALA A 111 -17.08 12.36 -10.66
C ALA A 111 -17.68 11.06 -10.13
N SER A 112 -17.84 10.03 -10.97
CA SER A 112 -18.31 8.69 -10.54
C SER A 112 -17.35 8.06 -9.53
N SER A 113 -16.03 8.19 -9.73
CA SER A 113 -15.04 7.69 -8.78
C SER A 113 -15.08 8.44 -7.46
N LEU A 114 -15.31 9.75 -7.48
CA LEU A 114 -15.46 10.56 -6.28
C LEU A 114 -16.64 10.08 -5.43
N GLU A 115 -17.80 9.86 -6.06
CA GLU A 115 -18.98 9.36 -5.34
C GLU A 115 -18.74 7.96 -4.75
N MET A 116 -18.17 7.02 -5.52
CA MET A 116 -17.81 5.67 -5.03
C MET A 116 -16.83 5.74 -3.85
N VAL A 117 -15.82 6.61 -3.92
CA VAL A 117 -14.86 6.80 -2.83
C VAL A 117 -15.56 7.38 -1.60
N LEU A 118 -16.45 8.36 -1.75
CA LEU A 118 -17.21 8.94 -0.63
C LEU A 118 -18.24 7.96 -0.04
N GLU A 119 -18.72 6.97 -0.80
CA GLU A 119 -19.51 5.86 -0.27
C GLU A 119 -18.66 4.89 0.55
N THR A 120 -17.45 4.60 0.09
CA THR A 120 -16.51 3.74 0.82
C THR A 120 -15.98 4.40 2.11
N PHE A 121 -15.91 5.74 2.12
CA PHE A 121 -15.40 6.53 3.24
C PHE A 121 -16.44 7.59 3.71
N PRO A 122 -17.55 7.21 4.37
CA PRO A 122 -18.62 8.14 4.73
C PRO A 122 -18.15 9.35 5.55
N ILE A 123 -17.16 9.16 6.43
CA ILE A 123 -16.58 10.25 7.23
C ILE A 123 -15.97 11.36 6.37
N LEU A 124 -15.46 11.04 5.18
CA LEU A 124 -14.90 12.02 4.25
C LEU A 124 -16.01 12.79 3.50
N ARG A 125 -17.17 12.16 3.30
CA ARG A 125 -18.36 12.81 2.73
C ARG A 125 -18.85 13.92 3.66
N ASP A 126 -18.98 13.63 4.96
CA ASP A 126 -19.44 14.59 5.97
C ASP A 126 -18.47 15.78 6.14
N ARG A 127 -17.19 15.58 5.81
CA ARG A 127 -16.10 16.56 5.98
C ARG A 127 -15.55 17.09 4.66
N ARG A 128 -16.30 16.96 3.58
CA ARG A 128 -15.87 17.27 2.19
C ARG A 128 -15.24 18.66 2.04
N ALA A 129 -15.84 19.68 2.69
CA ALA A 129 -15.38 21.06 2.66
C ALA A 129 -14.32 21.39 3.73
N GLN A 130 -14.01 20.45 4.64
CA GLN A 130 -13.06 20.67 5.73
C GLN A 130 -11.61 20.63 5.20
N LEU A 131 -10.73 21.47 5.76
CA LEU A 131 -9.30 21.43 5.44
C LEU A 131 -8.67 20.13 5.94
N ALA A 132 -7.91 19.45 5.09
CA ALA A 132 -7.31 18.14 5.39
C ALA A 132 -6.37 18.18 6.62
N GLY A 133 -5.69 19.31 6.86
CA GLY A 133 -4.82 19.48 8.01
C GLY A 133 -5.54 19.52 9.36
N THR A 134 -6.87 19.73 9.39
CA THR A 134 -7.68 19.79 10.61
C THR A 134 -8.36 18.46 10.96
N LEU A 135 -8.20 17.45 10.10
CA LEU A 135 -8.68 16.10 10.34
C LEU A 135 -7.85 15.41 11.42
N SER A 136 -8.44 14.46 12.15
CA SER A 136 -7.71 13.55 13.02
C SER A 136 -6.72 12.69 12.23
N GLY A 137 -5.69 12.14 12.89
CA GLY A 137 -4.69 11.30 12.24
C GLY A 137 -5.27 10.11 11.48
N GLY A 138 -6.33 9.49 12.00
CA GLY A 138 -7.03 8.38 11.34
C GLY A 138 -7.83 8.83 10.12
N GLU A 139 -8.53 9.96 10.21
CA GLU A 139 -9.26 10.54 9.08
C GLU A 139 -8.31 10.98 7.97
N GLN A 140 -7.14 11.52 8.33
CA GLN A 140 -6.10 11.83 7.37
C GLN A 140 -5.57 10.58 6.65
N GLN A 141 -5.42 9.46 7.38
CA GLN A 141 -5.02 8.19 6.78
C GLN A 141 -6.09 7.66 5.82
N MET A 142 -7.37 7.73 6.21
CA MET A 142 -8.49 7.38 5.32
C MET A 142 -8.49 8.25 4.06
N LEU A 143 -8.26 9.57 4.20
CA LEU A 143 -8.17 10.49 3.07
C LEU A 143 -6.97 10.15 2.15
N ALA A 144 -5.83 9.73 2.70
CA ALA A 144 -4.68 9.33 1.90
C ALA A 144 -4.98 8.06 1.06
N ILE A 145 -5.64 7.06 1.66
CA ILE A 145 -6.08 5.85 0.94
C ILE A 145 -7.13 6.20 -0.11
N ALA A 146 -8.14 6.98 0.27
CA ALA A 146 -9.21 7.44 -0.61
C ALA A 146 -8.66 8.21 -1.83
N ARG A 147 -7.68 9.10 -1.62
CA ARG A 147 -6.99 9.82 -2.69
C ARG A 147 -6.27 8.86 -3.65
N GLY A 148 -5.62 7.81 -3.13
CA GLY A 148 -5.01 6.77 -3.95
C GLY A 148 -6.01 6.07 -4.87
N LEU A 149 -7.23 5.82 -4.37
CA LEU A 149 -8.31 5.17 -5.13
C LEU A 149 -8.87 6.04 -6.25
N MET A 150 -8.77 7.37 -6.14
CA MET A 150 -9.22 8.29 -7.20
C MET A 150 -8.49 8.08 -8.54
N SER A 151 -7.29 7.50 -8.53
CA SER A 151 -6.60 7.10 -9.76
C SER A 151 -7.20 5.85 -10.43
N LYS A 152 -8.21 5.20 -9.81
CA LYS A 152 -8.84 3.93 -10.22
C LYS A 152 -7.81 2.81 -10.39
N PRO A 153 -7.03 2.51 -9.34
CA PRO A 153 -5.93 1.56 -9.46
C PRO A 153 -6.43 0.12 -9.55
N ARG A 154 -5.66 -0.73 -10.24
CA ARG A 154 -5.81 -2.18 -10.19
C ARG A 154 -4.91 -2.79 -9.10
N LEU A 155 -3.82 -2.08 -8.76
CA LEU A 155 -2.88 -2.40 -7.70
C LEU A 155 -2.69 -1.20 -6.79
N LEU A 156 -3.03 -1.35 -5.52
CA LEU A 156 -2.80 -0.35 -4.47
C LEU A 156 -1.66 -0.81 -3.58
N LEU A 157 -0.64 0.01 -3.48
CA LEU A 157 0.50 -0.18 -2.58
C LEU A 157 0.26 0.66 -1.32
N LEU A 158 0.31 0.05 -0.14
CA LEU A 158 0.10 0.71 1.15
C LEU A 158 1.36 0.55 2.03
N ASP A 159 1.99 1.67 2.38
CA ASP A 159 3.19 1.69 3.21
C ASP A 159 2.83 2.09 4.65
N GLU A 160 2.84 1.13 5.56
CA GLU A 160 2.56 1.26 6.99
C GLU A 160 1.32 2.12 7.32
N PRO A 161 0.12 1.78 6.76
CA PRO A 161 -1.07 2.61 6.92
C PRO A 161 -1.55 2.73 8.38
N SER A 162 -1.11 1.85 9.28
CA SER A 162 -1.46 1.93 10.71
C SER A 162 -0.51 2.82 11.53
N TRP A 163 0.61 3.31 10.93
CA TRP A 163 1.62 4.07 11.66
C TRP A 163 1.09 5.42 12.15
N GLY A 164 1.38 5.75 13.43
CA GLY A 164 0.98 7.02 14.02
C GLY A 164 -0.52 7.24 14.16
N VAL A 165 -1.30 6.14 14.20
CA VAL A 165 -2.76 6.18 14.35
C VAL A 165 -3.17 5.54 15.68
N ALA A 166 -4.19 6.11 16.33
CA ALA A 166 -4.70 5.58 17.59
C ALA A 166 -5.26 4.14 17.41
N PRO A 167 -5.06 3.22 18.39
CA PRO A 167 -5.43 1.82 18.27
C PRO A 167 -6.88 1.56 17.83
N ILE A 168 -7.82 2.36 18.33
CA ILE A 168 -9.24 2.24 17.97
C ILE A 168 -9.50 2.51 16.48
N VAL A 169 -8.68 3.37 15.84
CA VAL A 169 -8.82 3.74 14.43
C VAL A 169 -8.10 2.73 13.53
N VAL A 170 -7.06 2.07 14.03
CA VAL A 170 -6.33 1.03 13.27
C VAL A 170 -7.30 -0.04 12.76
N SER A 171 -8.23 -0.53 13.59
CA SER A 171 -9.22 -1.52 13.16
C SER A 171 -10.04 -1.04 11.95
N ARG A 172 -10.49 0.21 11.98
CA ARG A 172 -11.25 0.83 10.87
C ARG A 172 -10.43 0.94 9.59
N ILE A 173 -9.12 1.24 9.70
CA ILE A 173 -8.22 1.28 8.53
C ILE A 173 -8.14 -0.10 7.87
N PHE A 174 -7.96 -1.17 8.67
CA PHE A 174 -7.89 -2.53 8.14
C PHE A 174 -9.23 -3.01 7.56
N GLU A 175 -10.35 -2.69 8.18
CA GLU A 175 -11.70 -2.92 7.64
C GLU A 175 -11.88 -2.21 6.29
N THR A 176 -11.40 -0.97 6.18
CA THR A 176 -11.43 -0.21 4.94
C THR A 176 -10.55 -0.84 3.86
N ILE A 177 -9.34 -1.32 4.21
CA ILE A 177 -8.46 -2.04 3.28
C ILE A 177 -9.17 -3.28 2.72
N GLN A 178 -9.85 -4.05 3.57
CA GLN A 178 -10.64 -5.21 3.12
C GLN A 178 -11.84 -4.78 2.25
N ALA A 179 -12.53 -3.67 2.59
CA ALA A 179 -13.62 -3.16 1.78
C ALA A 179 -13.14 -2.74 0.38
N VAL A 180 -12.00 -2.06 0.29
CA VAL A 180 -11.36 -1.71 -0.98
C VAL A 180 -10.98 -2.96 -1.77
N ASN A 181 -10.40 -3.98 -1.12
CA ASN A 181 -10.05 -5.23 -1.80
C ASN A 181 -11.27 -5.95 -2.37
N ARG A 182 -12.41 -5.97 -1.65
CA ARG A 182 -13.67 -6.55 -2.15
C ARG A 182 -14.19 -5.91 -3.42
N THR A 183 -13.77 -4.69 -3.77
CA THR A 183 -14.08 -4.06 -5.07
C THR A 183 -13.21 -4.60 -6.22
N GLY A 184 -12.33 -5.56 -5.96
CA GLY A 184 -11.44 -6.18 -6.96
C GLY A 184 -10.05 -5.57 -7.05
N VAL A 185 -9.74 -4.55 -6.24
CA VAL A 185 -8.40 -3.95 -6.20
C VAL A 185 -7.41 -4.89 -5.50
N ALA A 186 -6.31 -5.25 -6.17
CA ALA A 186 -5.22 -5.98 -5.55
C ALA A 186 -4.44 -5.05 -4.61
N ILE A 187 -4.01 -5.55 -3.45
CA ILE A 187 -3.34 -4.73 -2.44
C ILE A 187 -2.02 -5.37 -2.03
N LEU A 188 -0.93 -4.62 -2.14
CA LEU A 188 0.35 -4.94 -1.50
C LEU A 188 0.46 -4.08 -0.24
N LEU A 189 0.33 -4.72 0.91
CA LEU A 189 0.31 -4.08 2.23
C LEU A 189 1.65 -4.28 2.92
N VAL A 190 2.38 -3.22 3.14
CA VAL A 190 3.58 -3.22 3.99
C VAL A 190 3.20 -2.79 5.39
N GLU A 191 3.58 -3.57 6.41
CA GLU A 191 3.22 -3.31 7.81
C GLU A 191 4.27 -3.78 8.80
N GLN A 192 4.39 -3.05 9.89
CA GLN A 192 5.12 -3.48 11.08
C GLN A 192 4.21 -4.24 12.06
N ASN A 193 2.92 -3.92 12.09
CA ASN A 193 1.93 -4.62 12.92
C ASN A 193 1.59 -5.99 12.29
N VAL A 194 2.47 -6.97 12.53
CA VAL A 194 2.40 -8.30 11.94
C VAL A 194 1.04 -8.96 12.19
N LYS A 195 0.55 -8.93 13.44
CA LYS A 195 -0.73 -9.57 13.80
C LYS A 195 -1.90 -9.01 12.98
N ARG A 196 -1.98 -7.69 12.83
CA ARG A 196 -3.03 -7.03 12.06
C ARG A 196 -2.91 -7.30 10.58
N ALA A 197 -1.70 -7.18 10.02
CA ALA A 197 -1.47 -7.44 8.61
C ALA A 197 -1.85 -8.88 8.24
N LEU A 198 -1.41 -9.87 9.02
CA LEU A 198 -1.71 -11.27 8.78
C LEU A 198 -3.21 -11.60 8.93
N SER A 199 -3.95 -10.86 9.77
CA SER A 199 -5.40 -11.10 9.96
C SER A 199 -6.26 -10.71 8.76
N VAL A 200 -5.74 -9.86 7.85
CA VAL A 200 -6.48 -9.39 6.66
C VAL A 200 -5.90 -9.90 5.35
N ALA A 201 -4.66 -10.39 5.38
CA ALA A 201 -3.96 -10.85 4.19
C ALA A 201 -4.40 -12.26 3.77
N HIS A 202 -4.53 -12.49 2.45
CA HIS A 202 -4.68 -13.83 1.88
C HIS A 202 -3.35 -14.60 1.99
N ARG A 203 -2.26 -13.92 1.66
CA ARG A 203 -0.88 -14.43 1.80
C ARG A 203 0.01 -13.34 2.37
N ALA A 204 1.11 -13.77 2.97
CA ALA A 204 2.12 -12.84 3.46
C ALA A 204 3.54 -13.35 3.24
N THR A 205 4.45 -12.40 3.15
CA THR A 205 5.90 -12.58 3.06
C THR A 205 6.55 -11.87 4.24
N VAL A 206 7.35 -12.59 5.00
CA VAL A 206 8.13 -12.02 6.12
C VAL A 206 9.51 -11.63 5.59
N ILE A 207 9.87 -10.35 5.77
CA ILE A 207 11.18 -9.83 5.37
C ILE A 207 12.02 -9.51 6.61
N GLN A 208 13.26 -9.99 6.62
CA GLN A 208 14.26 -9.67 7.61
C GLN A 208 15.58 -9.30 6.91
N THR A 209 16.14 -8.15 7.24
CA THR A 209 17.42 -7.65 6.67
C THR A 209 17.45 -7.76 5.14
N GLY A 210 16.39 -7.29 4.48
CA GLY A 210 16.26 -7.27 3.02
C GLY A 210 16.01 -8.61 2.34
N ARG A 211 15.81 -9.70 3.08
CA ARG A 211 15.59 -11.07 2.56
C ARG A 211 14.25 -11.62 2.99
N VAL A 212 13.65 -12.43 2.15
CA VAL A 212 12.48 -13.23 2.52
C VAL A 212 12.93 -14.37 3.44
N VAL A 213 12.29 -14.48 4.61
CA VAL A 213 12.59 -15.53 5.62
C VAL A 213 11.41 -16.49 5.82
N ALA A 214 10.20 -16.10 5.47
CA ALA A 214 9.03 -16.98 5.48
C ALA A 214 7.96 -16.46 4.52
N GLU A 215 7.16 -17.38 3.99
CA GLU A 215 5.98 -17.11 3.16
C GLU A 215 4.87 -18.10 3.51
N GLY A 216 3.62 -17.67 3.37
CA GLY A 216 2.47 -18.54 3.63
C GLY A 216 1.17 -17.75 3.67
N THR A 217 0.09 -18.41 4.01
CA THR A 217 -1.17 -17.73 4.32
C THR A 217 -1.06 -16.97 5.64
N GLY A 218 -1.91 -15.96 5.85
CA GLY A 218 -1.94 -15.22 7.12
C GLY A 218 -2.15 -16.15 8.33
N ALA A 219 -2.99 -17.18 8.19
CA ALA A 219 -3.27 -18.15 9.25
C ALA A 219 -2.06 -19.03 9.58
N GLU A 220 -1.36 -19.57 8.56
CA GLU A 220 -0.16 -20.38 8.74
C GLU A 220 0.95 -19.59 9.43
N LEU A 221 1.19 -18.36 9.01
CA LEU A 221 2.23 -17.52 9.59
C LEU A 221 1.90 -17.07 11.03
N LEU A 222 0.63 -16.80 11.36
CA LEU A 222 0.20 -16.54 12.74
C LEU A 222 0.44 -17.74 13.67
N GLY A 223 0.36 -18.98 13.15
CA GLY A 223 0.65 -20.22 13.87
C GLY A 223 2.14 -20.58 13.93
N SER A 224 2.99 -19.94 13.15
CA SER A 224 4.41 -20.28 12.99
C SER A 224 5.23 -19.81 14.19
N ASP A 225 6.07 -20.69 14.74
CA ASP A 225 6.96 -20.38 15.87
C ASP A 225 7.93 -19.24 15.53
N LEU A 226 8.42 -19.16 14.29
CA LEU A 226 9.30 -18.10 13.84
C LEU A 226 8.63 -16.72 13.99
N VAL A 227 7.38 -16.59 13.51
CA VAL A 227 6.64 -15.32 13.58
C VAL A 227 6.25 -15.01 15.02
N ARG A 228 5.82 -16.02 15.79
CA ARG A 228 5.42 -15.86 17.19
C ARG A 228 6.55 -15.34 18.06
N ARG A 229 7.74 -15.95 17.97
CA ARG A 229 8.93 -15.55 18.75
C ARG A 229 9.49 -14.19 18.28
N ALA A 230 9.59 -13.97 16.97
CA ALA A 230 10.24 -12.77 16.44
C ALA A 230 9.37 -11.50 16.52
N TYR A 231 8.02 -11.64 16.45
CA TYR A 231 7.14 -10.50 16.23
C TYR A 231 5.91 -10.44 17.14
N LEU A 232 5.52 -11.54 17.82
CA LEU A 232 4.32 -11.57 18.66
C LEU A 232 4.63 -11.64 20.16
N GLY A 233 5.90 -11.73 20.55
CA GLY A 233 6.32 -11.73 21.96
C GLY A 233 5.90 -12.98 22.74
N MET A 234 5.74 -14.11 22.05
CA MET A 234 5.30 -15.40 22.62
C MET A 234 6.42 -16.43 22.51
#